data_731106f41567f41dbd1d43825d04ade0
#
_entry.id   731106f41567f41dbd1d43825d04ade0
#
_cell.length_a   1.000
_cell.length_b   1.000
_cell.length_c   1.000
_cell.angle_alpha   90.00
_cell.angle_beta   90.00
_cell.angle_gamma   90.00
#
_symmetry.space_group_name_H-M   'P 1'
#
loop_
_entity.id
_entity.type
_entity.pdbx_description
1 polymer ?
#
loop_
_entity_poly.entity_id
_entity_poly.type
_entity_poly.pdbx_seq_one_letter_code
_entity_poly.pdbx_strand_id
1 'polypeptide(L)'
;MIHRHVLWTAILAMWLLLFISATSATAQELFYQGKTVRVIVGGSAGGGYDTYTRLIARHLGKHVPGNPNFVVENMTGAGTLISANHVYKVAKPDGLTIGHFIGGLLLQQVLGKPGIEFDGQKFEYLGVPAQDNTVIGISKASGVTSIEDWLATKTSLKFGGVGPGSATDDIAKVVRATVGVPMQLVSGYKGTADIRLAINSGELHGVANSWESFKSGWVQEIQSGSVMIILQMIPERRHPDLPKVPMITDIVKSEDARKIIQAGIYDYAAIARPYVFPPNTPKDRVLMLRNGLVETYKDPEFIADAQKARLDMSPLTGEELEKVVARTYKLEKPIIEKLKEILK
;
A
#
# COMPACT_ATOMS: atom_id res chain seq x y z
N MET A 1 -5.77 -12.51 -71.35
CA MET A 1 -4.73 -11.67 -70.70
C MET A 1 -5.21 -10.91 -69.50
N ILE A 2 -6.48 -10.51 -69.42
CA ILE A 2 -7.05 -9.68 -68.33
C ILE A 2 -7.03 -10.37 -66.95
N HIS A 3 -7.28 -11.66 -66.85
CA HIS A 3 -7.37 -12.39 -65.56
C HIS A 3 -5.99 -12.54 -64.84
N ARG A 4 -4.87 -12.49 -65.55
CA ARG A 4 -3.52 -12.57 -64.91
C ARG A 4 -3.15 -11.26 -64.21
N HIS A 5 -3.57 -10.11 -64.75
CA HIS A 5 -3.26 -8.81 -64.14
C HIS A 5 -4.07 -8.57 -62.83
N VAL A 6 -5.33 -9.02 -62.80
CA VAL A 6 -6.19 -8.93 -61.58
C VAL A 6 -5.61 -9.78 -60.42
N LEU A 7 -5.06 -10.96 -60.72
CA LEU A 7 -4.47 -11.82 -59.71
C LEU A 7 -3.18 -11.20 -59.11
N TRP A 8 -2.34 -10.58 -59.94
CA TRP A 8 -1.12 -9.93 -59.46
C TRP A 8 -1.38 -8.67 -58.65
N THR A 9 -2.40 -7.88 -58.97
CA THR A 9 -2.81 -6.68 -58.18
C THR A 9 -3.39 -7.08 -56.84
N ALA A 10 -4.17 -8.17 -56.75
CA ALA A 10 -4.71 -8.67 -55.49
C ALA A 10 -3.63 -9.19 -54.53
N ILE A 11 -2.61 -9.89 -55.09
CA ILE A 11 -1.48 -10.37 -54.30
C ILE A 11 -0.63 -9.21 -53.78
N LEU A 12 -0.36 -8.20 -54.62
CA LEU A 12 0.38 -7.01 -54.17
C LEU A 12 -0.35 -6.23 -53.10
N ALA A 13 -1.68 -6.07 -53.20
CA ALA A 13 -2.50 -5.41 -52.21
C ALA A 13 -2.51 -6.17 -50.87
N MET A 14 -2.55 -7.51 -50.90
CA MET A 14 -2.50 -8.35 -49.71
C MET A 14 -1.13 -8.25 -49.01
N TRP A 15 -0.02 -8.19 -49.78
CA TRP A 15 1.31 -7.97 -49.22
C TRP A 15 1.48 -6.58 -48.61
N LEU A 16 0.88 -5.54 -49.23
CA LEU A 16 0.90 -4.18 -48.69
C LEU A 16 0.13 -4.07 -47.35
N LEU A 17 -1.01 -4.76 -47.23
CA LEU A 17 -1.81 -4.81 -45.99
C LEU A 17 -1.09 -5.56 -44.84
N LEU A 18 -0.32 -6.63 -45.17
CA LEU A 18 0.50 -7.34 -44.20
C LEU A 18 1.67 -6.49 -43.69
N PHE A 19 2.27 -5.65 -44.53
CA PHE A 19 3.35 -4.74 -44.13
C PHE A 19 2.86 -3.60 -43.22
N ILE A 20 1.66 -3.08 -43.41
CA ILE A 20 1.08 -2.01 -42.57
C ILE A 20 0.74 -2.51 -41.16
N SER A 21 0.37 -3.78 -41.04
CA SER A 21 0.05 -4.38 -39.74
C SER A 21 1.30 -4.65 -38.89
N ALA A 22 2.45 -4.88 -39.47
CA ALA A 22 3.69 -5.16 -38.74
C ALA A 22 4.35 -3.91 -38.13
N THR A 23 4.10 -2.71 -38.70
CA THR A 23 4.71 -1.46 -38.20
C THR A 23 4.05 -0.89 -36.95
N SER A 24 2.79 -1.26 -36.67
CA SER A 24 2.10 -0.78 -35.46
C SER A 24 2.53 -1.48 -34.17
N ALA A 25 2.97 -2.74 -34.25
CA ALA A 25 3.41 -3.51 -33.07
C ALA A 25 4.78 -3.06 -32.55
N THR A 26 5.68 -2.62 -33.44
CA THR A 26 7.03 -2.18 -33.04
C THR A 26 7.08 -0.77 -32.45
N ALA A 27 6.14 0.10 -32.81
CA ALA A 27 6.07 1.46 -32.24
C ALA A 27 5.63 1.47 -30.76
N GLN A 28 4.85 0.48 -30.32
CA GLN A 28 4.36 0.37 -28.94
C GLN A 28 5.44 -0.16 -27.99
N GLU A 29 6.32 -1.04 -28.47
CA GLU A 29 7.44 -1.60 -27.68
C GLU A 29 8.53 -0.58 -27.34
N LEU A 30 8.62 0.52 -28.10
CA LEU A 30 9.69 1.52 -27.97
C LEU A 30 9.32 2.74 -27.12
N PHE A 31 8.09 2.84 -26.58
CA PHE A 31 7.67 4.06 -25.87
C PHE A 31 8.63 4.44 -24.74
N TYR A 32 9.07 3.48 -23.95
CA TYR A 32 9.94 3.75 -22.79
C TYR A 32 11.44 3.79 -23.13
N GLN A 33 11.85 3.51 -24.35
CA GLN A 33 13.26 3.54 -24.74
C GLN A 33 13.88 4.93 -24.52
N GLY A 34 14.97 4.99 -23.76
CA GLY A 34 15.65 6.24 -23.40
C GLY A 34 14.85 7.18 -22.49
N LYS A 35 13.71 6.72 -21.94
CA LYS A 35 12.89 7.51 -21.02
C LYS A 35 13.31 7.31 -19.57
N THR A 36 13.00 8.31 -18.77
CA THR A 36 13.07 8.24 -17.31
C THR A 36 11.67 8.33 -16.73
N VAL A 37 11.32 7.36 -15.90
CA VAL A 37 10.08 7.34 -15.13
C VAL A 37 10.38 7.86 -13.73
N ARG A 38 9.68 8.90 -13.30
CA ARG A 38 9.75 9.46 -11.96
C ARG A 38 8.80 8.70 -11.03
N VAL A 39 9.27 8.31 -9.86
CA VAL A 39 8.42 7.72 -8.82
C VAL A 39 8.37 8.68 -7.64
N ILE A 40 7.23 9.34 -7.46
CA ILE A 40 6.99 10.30 -6.38
C ILE A 40 6.53 9.53 -5.15
N VAL A 41 7.37 9.53 -4.11
CA VAL A 41 7.11 8.85 -2.83
C VAL A 41 6.69 9.87 -1.78
N GLY A 42 5.49 9.70 -1.21
CA GLY A 42 4.98 10.60 -0.17
C GLY A 42 5.69 10.46 1.19
N GLY A 43 6.40 9.36 1.41
CA GLY A 43 7.17 9.09 2.60
C GLY A 43 8.58 9.70 2.56
N SER A 44 9.20 9.84 3.74
CA SER A 44 10.60 10.32 3.86
C SER A 44 11.60 9.27 3.36
N ALA A 45 12.75 9.75 2.90
CA ALA A 45 13.87 8.90 2.49
C ALA A 45 14.27 7.94 3.63
N GLY A 46 14.53 6.67 3.29
CA GLY A 46 14.87 5.62 4.24
C GLY A 46 13.68 5.04 5.02
N GLY A 47 12.47 5.59 4.85
CA GLY A 47 11.24 5.00 5.38
C GLY A 47 10.77 3.81 4.56
N GLY A 48 9.79 3.04 5.08
CA GLY A 48 9.31 1.83 4.42
C GLY A 48 8.81 2.06 2.99
N TYR A 49 8.07 3.14 2.73
CA TYR A 49 7.62 3.51 1.38
C TYR A 49 8.80 3.76 0.43
N ASP A 50 9.81 4.49 0.88
CA ASP A 50 11.00 4.80 0.10
C ASP A 50 11.86 3.55 -0.17
N THR A 51 12.03 2.70 0.85
CA THR A 51 12.83 1.47 0.75
C THR A 51 12.25 0.50 -0.26
N TYR A 52 10.93 0.22 -0.20
CA TYR A 52 10.24 -0.59 -1.21
C TYR A 52 10.39 0.00 -2.61
N THR A 53 10.18 1.32 -2.74
CA THR A 53 10.23 1.99 -4.05
C THR A 53 11.63 1.94 -4.64
N ARG A 54 12.68 2.20 -3.86
CA ARG A 54 14.06 2.13 -4.37
C ARG A 54 14.46 0.70 -4.76
N LEU A 55 13.99 -0.29 -4.02
CA LEU A 55 14.20 -1.68 -4.41
C LEU A 55 13.52 -1.99 -5.74
N ILE A 56 12.24 -1.68 -5.89
CA ILE A 56 11.50 -1.88 -7.14
C ILE A 56 12.15 -1.12 -8.29
N ALA A 57 12.50 0.15 -8.10
CA ALA A 57 13.10 1.00 -9.13
C ALA A 57 14.41 0.45 -9.71
N ARG A 58 15.22 -0.26 -8.90
CA ARG A 58 16.47 -0.90 -9.37
C ARG A 58 16.23 -2.06 -10.32
N HIS A 59 15.11 -2.77 -10.19
CA HIS A 59 14.85 -4.00 -10.95
C HIS A 59 13.80 -3.82 -12.05
N LEU A 60 12.85 -2.88 -11.87
CA LEU A 60 11.69 -2.74 -12.73
C LEU A 60 12.04 -2.44 -14.18
N GLY A 61 13.09 -1.63 -14.43
CA GLY A 61 13.46 -1.22 -15.78
C GLY A 61 13.68 -2.38 -16.75
N LYS A 62 14.36 -3.43 -16.30
CA LYS A 62 14.66 -4.62 -17.14
C LYS A 62 13.42 -5.44 -17.53
N HIS A 63 12.29 -5.21 -16.85
CA HIS A 63 11.01 -5.89 -17.10
C HIS A 63 9.99 -5.01 -17.85
N VAL A 64 10.36 -3.77 -18.19
CA VAL A 64 9.51 -2.86 -18.97
C VAL A 64 10.08 -2.72 -20.39
N PRO A 65 9.26 -2.93 -21.45
CA PRO A 65 9.71 -2.73 -22.83
C PRO A 65 10.36 -1.36 -23.03
N GLY A 66 11.56 -1.34 -23.60
CA GLY A 66 12.36 -0.12 -23.76
C GLY A 66 13.31 0.18 -22.60
N ASN A 67 13.31 -0.62 -21.54
CA ASN A 67 14.24 -0.57 -20.41
C ASN A 67 14.44 0.86 -19.84
N PRO A 68 13.37 1.56 -19.39
CA PRO A 68 13.46 2.91 -18.86
C PRO A 68 14.26 2.98 -17.56
N ASN A 69 14.85 4.14 -17.30
CA ASN A 69 15.40 4.47 -16.00
C ASN A 69 14.28 4.85 -15.03
N PHE A 70 14.42 4.48 -13.75
CA PHE A 70 13.51 4.91 -12.68
C PHE A 70 14.25 5.82 -11.70
N VAL A 71 13.67 6.98 -11.41
CA VAL A 71 14.19 7.95 -10.43
C VAL A 71 13.18 8.13 -9.32
N VAL A 72 13.63 7.95 -8.07
CA VAL A 72 12.78 8.05 -6.87
C VAL A 72 12.95 9.43 -6.26
N GLU A 73 11.83 10.16 -6.10
CA GLU A 73 11.77 11.50 -5.53
C GLU A 73 10.84 11.50 -4.31
N ASN A 74 11.32 11.98 -3.17
CA ASN A 74 10.50 12.07 -1.96
C ASN A 74 9.77 13.42 -1.91
N MET A 75 8.42 13.37 -1.84
CA MET A 75 7.54 14.53 -1.70
C MET A 75 6.69 14.35 -0.44
N THR A 76 7.25 14.72 0.70
CA THR A 76 6.63 14.51 2.01
C THR A 76 5.62 15.60 2.35
N GLY A 77 4.77 15.34 3.33
CA GLY A 77 3.88 16.32 3.95
C GLY A 77 2.43 15.84 4.08
N ALA A 78 1.78 16.32 5.13
CA ALA A 78 0.38 16.05 5.47
C ALA A 78 0.01 14.55 5.39
N GLY A 79 0.85 13.65 5.94
CA GLY A 79 0.60 12.21 5.86
C GLY A 79 0.55 11.70 4.42
N THR A 80 1.44 12.18 3.55
CA THR A 80 1.54 11.89 2.10
C THR A 80 0.44 12.52 1.24
N LEU A 81 -0.47 13.31 1.81
CA LEU A 81 -1.56 13.95 1.07
C LEU A 81 -1.04 14.91 -0.01
N ILE A 82 0.08 15.61 0.25
CA ILE A 82 0.70 16.52 -0.72
C ILE A 82 1.09 15.76 -1.99
N SER A 83 1.75 14.62 -1.86
CA SER A 83 2.15 13.80 -3.02
C SER A 83 0.96 13.19 -3.75
N ALA A 84 -0.07 12.72 -3.03
CA ALA A 84 -1.28 12.18 -3.65
C ALA A 84 -2.02 13.22 -4.50
N ASN A 85 -2.23 14.44 -3.94
CA ASN A 85 -2.84 15.55 -4.66
C ASN A 85 -1.99 15.98 -5.86
N HIS A 86 -0.66 16.04 -5.70
CA HIS A 86 0.26 16.39 -6.79
C HIS A 86 0.17 15.39 -7.95
N VAL A 87 0.21 14.08 -7.66
CA VAL A 87 0.10 13.05 -8.70
C VAL A 87 -1.25 13.15 -9.42
N TYR A 88 -2.32 13.45 -8.70
CA TYR A 88 -3.65 13.55 -9.30
C TYR A 88 -3.84 14.79 -10.17
N LYS A 89 -3.38 15.97 -9.70
CA LYS A 89 -3.71 17.27 -10.31
C LYS A 89 -2.61 17.84 -11.20
N VAL A 90 -1.34 17.52 -10.92
CA VAL A 90 -0.18 18.21 -11.51
C VAL A 90 0.62 17.28 -12.42
N ALA A 91 0.75 16.01 -12.07
CA ALA A 91 1.51 15.06 -12.89
C ALA A 91 0.83 14.85 -14.24
N LYS A 92 1.63 14.84 -15.31
CA LYS A 92 1.11 14.59 -16.67
C LYS A 92 0.68 13.13 -16.82
N PRO A 93 -0.46 12.84 -17.47
CA PRO A 93 -0.94 11.48 -17.70
C PRO A 93 -0.22 10.82 -18.90
N ASP A 94 1.09 10.91 -18.94
CA ASP A 94 1.91 10.43 -20.05
C ASP A 94 2.62 9.09 -19.77
N GLY A 95 2.36 8.49 -18.58
CA GLY A 95 3.00 7.24 -18.16
C GLY A 95 4.43 7.39 -17.66
N LEU A 96 4.93 8.62 -17.44
CA LEU A 96 6.29 8.89 -16.96
C LEU A 96 6.35 9.35 -15.51
N THR A 97 5.22 9.44 -14.80
CA THR A 97 5.19 9.79 -13.37
C THR A 97 4.29 8.80 -12.61
N ILE A 98 4.90 8.06 -11.69
CA ILE A 98 4.22 7.14 -10.77
C ILE A 98 4.10 7.81 -9.40
N GLY A 99 2.94 7.68 -8.74
CA GLY A 99 2.73 8.07 -7.37
C GLY A 99 2.78 6.86 -6.42
N HIS A 100 3.35 7.06 -5.24
CA HIS A 100 3.33 6.11 -4.14
C HIS A 100 3.08 6.86 -2.82
N PHE A 101 1.90 6.65 -2.23
CA PHE A 101 1.42 7.36 -1.05
C PHE A 101 0.66 6.42 -0.11
N ILE A 102 0.29 6.89 1.09
CA ILE A 102 -0.50 6.10 2.06
C ILE A 102 -1.89 5.84 1.50
N GLY A 103 -2.20 4.58 1.22
CA GLY A 103 -3.49 4.18 0.63
C GLY A 103 -4.70 4.45 1.53
N GLY A 104 -4.53 4.56 2.85
CA GLY A 104 -5.59 4.98 3.77
C GLY A 104 -6.23 6.32 3.43
N LEU A 105 -5.56 7.18 2.65
CA LEU A 105 -6.15 8.41 2.12
C LEU A 105 -7.38 8.17 1.24
N LEU A 106 -7.50 6.98 0.62
CA LEU A 106 -8.68 6.60 -0.16
C LEU A 106 -9.90 6.44 0.76
N LEU A 107 -9.74 5.77 1.90
CA LEU A 107 -10.80 5.69 2.92
C LEU A 107 -11.09 7.07 3.50
N GLN A 108 -10.07 7.88 3.78
CA GLN A 108 -10.27 9.25 4.29
C GLN A 108 -11.08 10.12 3.31
N GLN A 109 -10.94 9.91 1.99
CA GLN A 109 -11.78 10.57 0.99
C GLN A 109 -13.26 10.16 1.14
N VAL A 110 -13.53 8.86 1.27
CA VAL A 110 -14.89 8.33 1.47
C VAL A 110 -15.53 8.91 2.74
N LEU A 111 -14.70 9.12 3.78
CA LEU A 111 -15.12 9.72 5.04
C LEU A 111 -15.28 11.25 4.97
N GLY A 112 -14.95 11.88 3.84
CA GLY A 112 -15.11 13.33 3.63
C GLY A 112 -14.06 14.19 4.35
N LYS A 113 -12.84 13.68 4.54
CA LYS A 113 -11.76 14.48 5.16
C LYS A 113 -11.37 15.67 4.28
N PRO A 114 -11.18 16.85 4.86
CA PRO A 114 -10.80 18.05 4.13
C PRO A 114 -9.37 17.95 3.57
N GLY A 115 -9.10 18.72 2.50
CA GLY A 115 -7.78 18.82 1.87
C GLY A 115 -7.48 17.71 0.86
N ILE A 116 -8.33 16.69 0.71
CA ILE A 116 -8.24 15.67 -0.33
C ILE A 116 -8.80 16.28 -1.63
N GLU A 117 -7.92 16.40 -2.64
CA GLU A 117 -8.23 17.04 -3.91
C GLU A 117 -8.18 16.05 -5.09
N PHE A 118 -8.13 14.77 -4.80
CA PHE A 118 -8.17 13.68 -5.77
C PHE A 118 -9.50 12.91 -5.68
N ASP A 119 -9.83 12.20 -6.77
CA ASP A 119 -10.82 11.14 -6.78
C ASP A 119 -10.07 9.80 -6.91
N GLY A 120 -10.02 9.03 -5.83
CA GLY A 120 -9.27 7.78 -5.79
C GLY A 120 -9.76 6.73 -6.79
N GLN A 121 -11.02 6.82 -7.25
CA GLN A 121 -11.53 5.92 -8.28
C GLN A 121 -10.97 6.19 -9.68
N LYS A 122 -10.30 7.34 -9.88
CA LYS A 122 -9.79 7.77 -11.19
C LYS A 122 -8.30 7.54 -11.38
N PHE A 123 -7.55 7.19 -10.34
CA PHE A 123 -6.16 6.79 -10.51
C PHE A 123 -6.07 5.51 -11.36
N GLU A 124 -5.00 5.39 -12.13
CA GLU A 124 -4.66 4.15 -12.83
C GLU A 124 -3.77 3.32 -11.90
N TYR A 125 -4.34 2.35 -11.22
CA TYR A 125 -3.64 1.53 -10.25
C TYR A 125 -2.69 0.54 -10.92
N LEU A 126 -1.43 0.52 -10.49
CA LEU A 126 -0.40 -0.38 -11.02
C LEU A 126 -0.25 -1.65 -10.16
N GLY A 127 -0.54 -1.56 -8.87
CA GLY A 127 -0.45 -2.64 -7.90
C GLY A 127 0.11 -2.20 -6.56
N VAL A 128 0.30 -3.16 -5.67
CA VAL A 128 1.03 -3.00 -4.41
C VAL A 128 2.13 -4.06 -4.30
N PRO A 129 3.29 -3.76 -3.70
CA PRO A 129 4.36 -4.75 -3.50
C PRO A 129 4.08 -5.68 -2.33
N ALA A 130 3.36 -5.17 -1.33
CA ALA A 130 3.04 -5.90 -0.11
C ALA A 130 1.73 -5.38 0.50
N GLN A 131 0.95 -6.30 1.03
CA GLN A 131 -0.17 -6.01 1.91
C GLN A 131 0.36 -5.93 3.33
N ASP A 132 -0.12 -4.98 4.13
CA ASP A 132 0.35 -4.85 5.51
C ASP A 132 -0.27 -5.94 6.41
N ASN A 133 0.58 -6.72 7.09
CA ASN A 133 0.13 -7.63 8.14
C ASN A 133 0.05 -6.87 9.46
N THR A 134 -1.10 -6.32 9.77
CA THR A 134 -1.26 -5.41 10.92
C THR A 134 -1.27 -6.16 12.24
N VAL A 135 -0.56 -5.62 13.22
CA VAL A 135 -0.44 -6.17 14.57
C VAL A 135 -0.47 -5.07 15.65
N ILE A 136 -0.72 -5.47 16.88
CA ILE A 136 -0.54 -4.61 18.07
C ILE A 136 0.74 -5.04 18.79
N GLY A 137 1.69 -4.10 18.89
CA GLY A 137 2.87 -4.22 19.71
C GLY A 137 2.72 -3.43 21.00
N ILE A 138 3.03 -4.06 22.16
CA ILE A 138 2.97 -3.43 23.49
C ILE A 138 4.30 -3.63 24.22
N SER A 139 4.75 -2.56 24.90
CA SER A 139 5.91 -2.61 25.77
C SER A 139 5.62 -3.49 27.00
N LYS A 140 6.52 -4.40 27.30
CA LYS A 140 6.46 -5.22 28.54
C LYS A 140 6.43 -4.36 29.79
N ALA A 141 7.04 -3.18 29.76
CA ALA A 141 7.04 -2.24 30.89
C ALA A 141 5.64 -1.68 31.20
N SER A 142 4.65 -1.80 30.31
CA SER A 142 3.25 -1.44 30.58
C SER A 142 2.58 -2.35 31.61
N GLY A 143 3.14 -3.50 31.93
CA GLY A 143 2.54 -4.53 32.76
C GLY A 143 1.47 -5.38 32.06
N VAL A 144 1.16 -5.11 30.79
CA VAL A 144 0.22 -5.87 29.96
C VAL A 144 1.02 -6.79 29.04
N THR A 145 0.71 -8.10 29.07
CA THR A 145 1.45 -9.12 28.33
C THR A 145 0.60 -9.94 27.37
N SER A 146 -0.70 -9.79 27.45
CA SER A 146 -1.68 -10.45 26.57
C SER A 146 -2.86 -9.56 26.25
N ILE A 147 -3.70 -9.97 25.31
CA ILE A 147 -4.93 -9.25 24.99
C ILE A 147 -5.95 -9.37 26.16
N GLU A 148 -5.94 -10.49 26.85
CA GLU A 148 -6.79 -10.73 28.03
C GLU A 148 -6.41 -9.79 29.17
N ASP A 149 -5.10 -9.63 29.44
CA ASP A 149 -4.58 -8.66 30.42
C ASP A 149 -5.01 -7.24 30.06
N TRP A 150 -4.93 -6.90 28.77
CA TRP A 150 -5.30 -5.56 28.30
C TRP A 150 -6.81 -5.30 28.45
N LEU A 151 -7.65 -6.28 28.15
CA LEU A 151 -9.09 -6.19 28.36
C LEU A 151 -9.46 -6.09 29.85
N ALA A 152 -8.69 -6.72 30.73
CA ALA A 152 -8.93 -6.72 32.16
C ALA A 152 -8.41 -5.46 32.87
N THR A 153 -7.44 -4.73 32.29
CA THR A 153 -6.85 -3.55 32.92
C THR A 153 -7.83 -2.37 32.91
N LYS A 154 -7.79 -1.57 33.99
CA LYS A 154 -8.52 -0.29 34.07
C LYS A 154 -7.66 0.90 33.60
N THR A 155 -6.37 0.69 33.46
CA THR A 155 -5.43 1.74 33.07
C THR A 155 -5.44 1.89 31.54
N SER A 156 -5.67 3.10 31.07
CA SER A 156 -5.60 3.41 29.64
C SER A 156 -4.16 3.43 29.17
N LEU A 157 -3.81 2.56 28.22
CA LEU A 157 -2.48 2.52 27.63
C LEU A 157 -2.31 3.62 26.57
N LYS A 158 -1.18 4.33 26.62
CA LYS A 158 -0.82 5.34 25.61
C LYS A 158 -0.25 4.68 24.37
N PHE A 159 -0.90 4.90 23.24
CA PHE A 159 -0.48 4.39 21.93
C PHE A 159 0.03 5.52 21.06
N GLY A 160 1.15 5.30 20.38
CA GLY A 160 1.72 6.28 19.46
C GLY A 160 1.05 6.25 18.09
N GLY A 161 0.81 7.45 17.52
CA GLY A 161 0.25 7.66 16.21
C GLY A 161 0.99 8.71 15.39
N VAL A 162 1.00 8.52 14.07
CA VAL A 162 1.61 9.48 13.11
C VAL A 162 0.59 10.53 12.67
N GLY A 163 -0.65 10.13 12.47
CA GLY A 163 -1.74 10.99 12.04
C GLY A 163 -2.85 10.24 11.31
N PRO A 164 -3.97 10.91 11.07
CA PRO A 164 -5.12 10.33 10.36
C PRO A 164 -4.74 9.77 9.00
N GLY A 165 -5.28 8.61 8.64
CA GLY A 165 -4.94 7.87 7.43
C GLY A 165 -3.77 6.90 7.61
N SER A 166 -3.02 6.98 8.71
CA SER A 166 -1.94 6.03 9.02
C SER A 166 -2.46 4.80 9.77
N ALA A 167 -1.80 3.66 9.60
CA ALA A 167 -2.12 2.46 10.37
C ALA A 167 -2.01 2.69 11.88
N THR A 168 -1.02 3.47 12.31
CA THR A 168 -0.77 3.77 13.74
C THR A 168 -1.91 4.53 14.40
N ASP A 169 -2.66 5.34 13.65
CA ASP A 169 -3.82 6.08 14.15
C ASP A 169 -5.12 5.33 13.89
N ASP A 170 -5.43 5.09 12.62
CA ASP A 170 -6.75 4.63 12.20
C ASP A 170 -7.03 3.21 12.72
N ILE A 171 -6.05 2.30 12.62
CA ILE A 171 -6.23 0.94 13.11
C ILE A 171 -6.29 0.90 14.64
N ALA A 172 -5.47 1.70 15.35
CA ALA A 172 -5.54 1.82 16.79
C ALA A 172 -6.95 2.24 17.24
N LYS A 173 -7.54 3.24 16.56
CA LYS A 173 -8.92 3.69 16.84
C LYS A 173 -9.95 2.61 16.55
N VAL A 174 -9.81 1.88 15.43
CA VAL A 174 -10.71 0.76 15.09
C VAL A 174 -10.62 -0.35 16.14
N VAL A 175 -9.41 -0.75 16.56
CA VAL A 175 -9.21 -1.74 17.63
C VAL A 175 -9.86 -1.29 18.92
N ARG A 176 -9.62 -0.05 19.36
CA ARG A 176 -10.27 0.50 20.55
C ARG A 176 -11.78 0.41 20.47
N ALA A 177 -12.37 0.76 19.33
CA ALA A 177 -13.81 0.77 19.15
C ALA A 177 -14.46 -0.61 19.04
N THR A 178 -13.75 -1.60 18.43
CA THR A 178 -14.31 -2.92 18.14
C THR A 178 -13.97 -3.96 19.21
N VAL A 179 -12.84 -3.84 19.86
CA VAL A 179 -12.36 -4.75 20.93
C VAL A 179 -12.72 -4.22 22.31
N GLY A 180 -12.81 -2.89 22.46
CA GLY A 180 -13.17 -2.26 23.74
C GLY A 180 -12.00 -2.08 24.71
N VAL A 181 -10.77 -2.15 24.24
CA VAL A 181 -9.57 -2.01 25.07
C VAL A 181 -9.38 -0.56 25.57
N PRO A 182 -8.93 -0.35 26.81
CA PRO A 182 -8.63 0.98 27.32
C PRO A 182 -7.35 1.54 26.68
N MET A 183 -7.54 2.47 25.75
CA MET A 183 -6.46 3.06 24.94
C MET A 183 -6.61 4.57 24.81
N GLN A 184 -5.51 5.29 24.99
CA GLN A 184 -5.35 6.70 24.64
C GLN A 184 -4.38 6.82 23.46
N LEU A 185 -4.85 7.36 22.35
CA LEU A 185 -3.97 7.64 21.20
C LEU A 185 -3.27 8.98 21.40
N VAL A 186 -1.94 9.00 21.23
CA VAL A 186 -1.08 10.20 21.21
C VAL A 186 -0.56 10.32 19.77
N SER A 187 -1.18 11.19 18.99
CA SER A 187 -0.88 11.37 17.57
C SER A 187 0.09 12.52 17.33
N GLY A 188 0.74 12.54 16.15
CA GLY A 188 1.63 13.64 15.73
C GLY A 188 3.12 13.29 15.72
N TYR A 189 3.48 12.03 15.95
CA TYR A 189 4.85 11.56 15.75
C TYR A 189 5.22 11.61 14.26
N LYS A 190 6.49 11.93 13.95
CA LYS A 190 6.97 12.05 12.56
C LYS A 190 7.00 10.71 11.83
N GLY A 191 7.11 9.60 12.56
CA GLY A 191 7.15 8.25 12.02
C GLY A 191 7.27 7.18 13.10
N THR A 192 7.27 5.93 12.68
CA THR A 192 7.33 4.76 13.60
C THR A 192 8.66 4.66 14.35
N ALA A 193 9.74 5.25 13.84
CA ALA A 193 11.02 5.33 14.56
C ALA A 193 10.92 6.21 15.81
N ASP A 194 10.23 7.36 15.71
CA ASP A 194 10.01 8.25 16.87
C ASP A 194 9.07 7.59 17.89
N ILE A 195 8.03 6.90 17.43
CA ILE A 195 7.15 6.10 18.29
C ILE A 195 7.95 5.02 19.05
N ARG A 196 8.88 4.33 18.38
CA ARG A 196 9.75 3.35 19.01
C ARG A 196 10.60 3.96 20.14
N LEU A 197 11.20 5.11 19.88
CA LEU A 197 11.99 5.81 20.89
C LEU A 197 11.11 6.22 22.10
N ALA A 198 9.89 6.70 21.86
CA ALA A 198 8.94 7.06 22.91
C ALA A 198 8.46 5.82 23.72
N ILE A 199 8.33 4.65 23.08
CA ILE A 199 8.05 3.38 23.79
C ILE A 199 9.26 2.95 24.62
N ASN A 200 10.47 3.04 24.08
CA ASN A 200 11.69 2.66 24.78
C ASN A 200 11.97 3.56 26.00
N SER A 201 11.59 4.83 25.95
CA SER A 201 11.69 5.77 27.05
C SER A 201 10.55 5.65 28.10
N GLY A 202 9.52 4.84 27.83
CA GLY A 202 8.34 4.69 28.68
C GLY A 202 7.29 5.79 28.55
N GLU A 203 7.43 6.71 27.59
CA GLU A 203 6.42 7.74 27.28
C GLU A 203 5.14 7.11 26.71
N LEU A 204 5.32 6.11 25.84
CA LEU A 204 4.26 5.32 25.24
C LEU A 204 4.30 3.86 25.70
N HIS A 205 3.15 3.19 25.60
CA HIS A 205 2.99 1.79 25.97
C HIS A 205 2.85 0.86 24.79
N GLY A 206 2.42 1.34 23.62
CA GLY A 206 2.20 0.49 22.46
C GLY A 206 1.97 1.23 21.15
N VAL A 207 1.80 0.45 20.08
CA VAL A 207 1.52 0.94 18.73
C VAL A 207 0.79 -0.13 17.92
N ALA A 208 -0.14 0.31 17.06
CA ALA A 208 -0.67 -0.48 15.95
C ALA A 208 0.24 -0.26 14.73
N ASN A 209 0.80 -1.31 14.16
CA ASN A 209 1.73 -1.18 13.02
C ASN A 209 1.75 -2.47 12.19
N SER A 210 2.39 -2.45 11.02
CA SER A 210 2.60 -3.66 10.25
C SER A 210 3.70 -4.55 10.89
N TRP A 211 3.54 -5.86 10.77
CA TRP A 211 4.55 -6.83 11.21
C TRP A 211 5.88 -6.63 10.48
N GLU A 212 5.83 -6.27 9.21
CA GLU A 212 6.99 -5.91 8.39
C GLU A 212 7.81 -4.77 9.01
N SER A 213 7.11 -3.74 9.52
CA SER A 213 7.78 -2.64 10.23
C SER A 213 8.44 -3.10 11.53
N PHE A 214 7.80 -4.01 12.26
CA PHE A 214 8.41 -4.59 13.45
C PHE A 214 9.65 -5.43 13.10
N LYS A 215 9.57 -6.28 12.08
CA LYS A 215 10.71 -7.10 11.64
C LYS A 215 11.91 -6.29 11.16
N SER A 216 11.67 -5.17 10.51
CA SER A 216 12.73 -4.33 9.93
C SER A 216 13.27 -3.29 10.91
N GLY A 217 12.41 -2.65 11.69
CA GLY A 217 12.76 -1.48 12.49
C GLY A 217 12.85 -1.70 14.00
N TRP A 218 12.32 -2.83 14.54
CA TRP A 218 12.19 -3.09 15.97
C TRP A 218 12.85 -4.41 16.38
N VAL A 219 13.91 -4.78 15.68
CA VAL A 219 14.58 -6.09 15.85
C VAL A 219 15.01 -6.33 17.29
N GLN A 220 15.64 -5.33 17.92
CA GLN A 220 16.13 -5.44 19.29
C GLN A 220 14.99 -5.59 20.29
N GLU A 221 13.92 -4.82 20.14
CA GLU A 221 12.77 -4.83 21.03
C GLU A 221 12.02 -6.18 20.96
N ILE A 222 11.86 -6.74 19.77
CA ILE A 222 11.22 -8.05 19.56
C ILE A 222 12.12 -9.18 20.10
N GLN A 223 13.42 -9.17 19.79
CA GLN A 223 14.34 -10.21 20.24
C GLN A 223 14.55 -10.23 21.76
N SER A 224 14.61 -9.06 22.39
CA SER A 224 14.71 -8.93 23.85
C SER A 224 13.39 -9.20 24.58
N GLY A 225 12.27 -9.20 23.85
CA GLY A 225 10.93 -9.27 24.44
C GLY A 225 10.52 -8.01 25.20
N SER A 226 11.21 -6.88 25.00
CA SER A 226 10.82 -5.61 25.57
C SER A 226 9.55 -5.05 24.91
N VAL A 227 9.28 -5.42 23.67
CA VAL A 227 8.01 -5.23 22.96
C VAL A 227 7.47 -6.60 22.56
N MET A 228 6.21 -6.85 22.85
CA MET A 228 5.51 -8.09 22.54
C MET A 228 4.36 -7.82 21.57
N ILE A 229 4.16 -8.73 20.63
CA ILE A 229 3.00 -8.73 19.75
C ILE A 229 1.88 -9.50 20.42
N ILE A 230 0.77 -8.84 20.73
CA ILE A 230 -0.32 -9.42 21.52
C ILE A 230 -1.62 -9.62 20.74
N LEU A 231 -1.74 -9.04 19.54
CA LEU A 231 -2.89 -9.18 18.68
C LEU A 231 -2.46 -9.07 17.23
N GLN A 232 -2.99 -9.94 16.36
CA GLN A 232 -2.82 -9.82 14.93
C GLN A 232 -4.16 -9.61 14.23
N MET A 233 -4.15 -8.74 13.23
CA MET A 233 -5.30 -8.33 12.45
C MET A 233 -5.02 -8.60 10.98
N ILE A 234 -4.93 -9.88 10.65
CA ILE A 234 -4.61 -10.40 9.32
C ILE A 234 -5.85 -11.17 8.84
N PRO A 235 -6.30 -10.96 7.59
CA PRO A 235 -7.45 -11.71 7.09
C PRO A 235 -7.14 -13.20 6.97
N GLU A 236 -8.14 -14.04 7.18
CA GLU A 236 -8.18 -15.47 6.93
C GLU A 236 -7.32 -16.37 7.82
N ARG A 237 -6.06 -16.04 8.10
CA ARG A 237 -5.15 -16.94 8.83
C ARG A 237 -4.11 -16.19 9.66
N ARG A 238 -3.58 -16.86 10.69
CA ARG A 238 -2.44 -16.36 11.47
C ARG A 238 -1.17 -16.25 10.60
N HIS A 239 -0.39 -15.23 10.88
CA HIS A 239 0.92 -15.09 10.25
C HIS A 239 1.83 -16.25 10.68
N PRO A 240 2.61 -16.87 9.76
CA PRO A 240 3.51 -17.97 10.10
C PRO A 240 4.52 -17.65 11.22
N ASP A 241 5.02 -16.42 11.28
CA ASP A 241 5.94 -15.96 12.33
C ASP A 241 5.23 -15.75 13.69
N LEU A 242 3.88 -15.67 13.71
CA LEU A 242 3.08 -15.32 14.88
C LEU A 242 2.01 -16.38 15.22
N PRO A 243 2.35 -17.68 15.23
CA PRO A 243 1.35 -18.77 15.31
C PRO A 243 0.58 -18.79 16.64
N LYS A 244 1.15 -18.21 17.71
CA LYS A 244 0.56 -18.15 19.05
C LYS A 244 -0.17 -16.85 19.37
N VAL A 245 -0.02 -15.81 18.52
CA VAL A 245 -0.68 -14.51 18.73
C VAL A 245 -2.14 -14.63 18.35
N PRO A 246 -3.09 -14.20 19.22
CA PRO A 246 -4.53 -14.23 18.92
C PRO A 246 -4.86 -13.36 17.70
N MET A 247 -5.87 -13.78 16.94
CA MET A 247 -6.45 -12.97 15.88
C MET A 247 -7.58 -12.10 16.46
N ILE A 248 -7.77 -10.91 15.89
CA ILE A 248 -8.88 -10.03 16.28
C ILE A 248 -10.25 -10.73 16.12
N THR A 249 -10.37 -11.64 15.15
CA THR A 249 -11.58 -12.47 14.91
C THR A 249 -11.84 -13.49 16.01
N ASP A 250 -10.83 -13.88 16.79
CA ASP A 250 -11.02 -14.76 17.95
C ASP A 250 -11.78 -14.03 19.09
N ILE A 251 -11.61 -12.71 19.16
CA ILE A 251 -12.11 -11.83 20.22
C ILE A 251 -13.45 -11.21 19.83
N VAL A 252 -13.51 -10.60 18.63
CA VAL A 252 -14.69 -9.85 18.18
C VAL A 252 -15.75 -10.80 17.59
N LYS A 253 -16.95 -10.78 18.19
CA LYS A 253 -18.07 -11.66 17.79
C LYS A 253 -19.19 -10.92 17.06
N SER A 254 -19.33 -9.61 17.26
CA SER A 254 -20.36 -8.79 16.63
C SER A 254 -20.16 -8.69 15.12
N GLU A 255 -21.23 -8.88 14.35
CA GLU A 255 -21.19 -8.75 12.89
C GLU A 255 -20.88 -7.30 12.46
N ASP A 256 -21.43 -6.33 13.15
CA ASP A 256 -21.13 -4.90 12.86
C ASP A 256 -19.66 -4.58 13.10
N ALA A 257 -19.07 -5.11 14.18
CA ALA A 257 -17.65 -4.92 14.44
C ALA A 257 -16.78 -5.63 13.36
N ARG A 258 -17.21 -6.79 12.85
CA ARG A 258 -16.52 -7.46 11.74
C ARG A 258 -16.54 -6.63 10.45
N LYS A 259 -17.68 -6.00 10.12
CA LYS A 259 -17.78 -5.09 8.97
C LYS A 259 -16.85 -3.87 9.12
N ILE A 260 -16.76 -3.31 10.34
CA ILE A 260 -15.83 -2.20 10.64
C ILE A 260 -14.37 -2.66 10.50
N ILE A 261 -14.03 -3.86 11.01
CA ILE A 261 -12.69 -4.45 10.86
C ILE A 261 -12.36 -4.70 9.39
N GLN A 262 -13.32 -5.23 8.61
CA GLN A 262 -13.13 -5.44 7.18
C GLN A 262 -12.75 -4.14 6.47
N ALA A 263 -13.53 -3.08 6.66
CA ALA A 263 -13.30 -1.81 5.96
C ALA A 263 -12.12 -0.99 6.54
N GLY A 264 -11.99 -0.95 7.87
CA GLY A 264 -11.01 -0.09 8.56
C GLY A 264 -9.65 -0.74 8.78
N ILE A 265 -9.53 -2.07 8.67
CA ILE A 265 -8.27 -2.80 8.88
C ILE A 265 -7.89 -3.62 7.64
N TYR A 266 -8.73 -4.55 7.18
CA TYR A 266 -8.34 -5.51 6.13
C TYR A 266 -8.26 -4.86 4.75
N ASP A 267 -9.30 -4.12 4.34
CA ASP A 267 -9.27 -3.40 3.07
C ASP A 267 -8.21 -2.28 3.10
N TYR A 268 -8.03 -1.60 4.24
CA TYR A 268 -6.94 -0.66 4.46
C TYR A 268 -5.57 -1.33 4.24
N ALA A 269 -5.32 -2.48 4.86
CA ALA A 269 -4.04 -3.19 4.75
C ALA A 269 -3.72 -3.60 3.31
N ALA A 270 -4.75 -4.02 2.55
CA ALA A 270 -4.61 -4.39 1.15
C ALA A 270 -4.23 -3.22 0.23
N ILE A 271 -4.70 -1.99 0.56
CA ILE A 271 -4.42 -0.79 -0.23
C ILE A 271 -3.31 0.09 0.37
N ALA A 272 -2.62 -0.35 1.43
CA ALA A 272 -1.71 0.50 2.19
C ALA A 272 -0.59 1.14 1.35
N ARG A 273 -0.10 0.45 0.31
CA ARG A 273 1.10 0.83 -0.47
C ARG A 273 0.85 0.90 -1.97
N PRO A 274 -0.15 1.67 -2.46
CA PRO A 274 -0.49 1.69 -3.87
C PRO A 274 0.59 2.38 -4.72
N TYR A 275 0.86 1.80 -5.88
CA TYR A 275 1.53 2.47 -6.98
C TYR A 275 0.47 2.86 -8.01
N VAL A 276 0.47 4.11 -8.42
CA VAL A 276 -0.55 4.65 -9.32
C VAL A 276 0.05 5.54 -10.39
N PHE A 277 -0.59 5.58 -11.54
CA PHE A 277 -0.45 6.68 -12.48
C PHE A 277 -1.56 7.73 -12.27
N PRO A 278 -1.36 8.97 -12.76
CA PRO A 278 -2.41 9.98 -12.84
C PRO A 278 -3.63 9.47 -13.64
N PRO A 279 -4.82 10.04 -13.39
CA PRO A 279 -6.00 9.76 -14.20
C PRO A 279 -5.75 9.97 -15.69
N ASN A 280 -6.39 9.15 -16.53
CA ASN A 280 -6.32 9.22 -18.01
C ASN A 280 -4.93 8.90 -18.60
N THR A 281 -4.04 8.27 -17.87
CA THR A 281 -2.83 7.70 -18.45
C THR A 281 -3.20 6.63 -19.49
N PRO A 282 -2.61 6.62 -20.70
CA PRO A 282 -2.93 5.66 -21.74
C PRO A 282 -2.85 4.21 -21.25
N LYS A 283 -3.86 3.40 -21.56
CA LYS A 283 -4.00 2.04 -21.03
C LYS A 283 -2.87 1.10 -21.43
N ASP A 284 -2.28 1.29 -22.60
CA ASP A 284 -1.09 0.56 -23.04
C ASP A 284 0.10 0.77 -22.08
N ARG A 285 0.32 1.99 -21.60
CA ARG A 285 1.38 2.33 -20.64
C ARG A 285 1.07 1.77 -19.25
N VAL A 286 -0.19 1.83 -18.83
CA VAL A 286 -0.64 1.18 -17.59
C VAL A 286 -0.35 -0.32 -17.62
N LEU A 287 -0.72 -1.01 -18.71
CA LEU A 287 -0.50 -2.45 -18.87
C LEU A 287 0.99 -2.80 -18.92
N MET A 288 1.82 -2.01 -19.61
CA MET A 288 3.27 -2.24 -19.63
C MET A 288 3.88 -2.20 -18.22
N LEU A 289 3.50 -1.22 -17.39
CA LEU A 289 4.01 -1.10 -16.03
C LEU A 289 3.42 -2.16 -15.08
N ARG A 290 2.15 -2.52 -15.22
CA ARG A 290 1.54 -3.64 -14.47
C ARG A 290 2.29 -4.94 -14.73
N ASN A 291 2.51 -5.27 -16.00
CA ASN A 291 3.26 -6.47 -16.39
C ASN A 291 4.70 -6.41 -15.88
N GLY A 292 5.36 -5.28 -16.04
CA GLY A 292 6.71 -5.06 -15.51
C GLY A 292 6.82 -5.28 -14.01
N LEU A 293 5.86 -4.80 -13.23
CA LEU A 293 5.81 -5.05 -11.77
C LEU A 293 5.61 -6.54 -11.46
N VAL A 294 4.67 -7.21 -12.14
CA VAL A 294 4.43 -8.65 -11.93
C VAL A 294 5.70 -9.46 -12.22
N GLU A 295 6.40 -9.16 -13.31
CA GLU A 295 7.65 -9.85 -13.65
C GLU A 295 8.79 -9.48 -12.68
N THR A 296 8.85 -8.23 -12.22
CA THR A 296 9.80 -7.81 -11.18
C THR A 296 9.63 -8.63 -9.89
N TYR A 297 8.40 -8.86 -9.47
CA TYR A 297 8.11 -9.64 -8.23
C TYR A 297 8.44 -11.13 -8.35
N LYS A 298 8.62 -11.66 -9.55
CA LYS A 298 9.06 -13.04 -9.83
C LYS A 298 10.57 -13.16 -10.03
N ASP A 299 11.26 -12.04 -10.23
CA ASP A 299 12.69 -12.01 -10.51
C ASP A 299 13.51 -12.52 -9.32
N PRO A 300 14.35 -13.55 -9.48
CA PRO A 300 15.17 -14.08 -8.40
C PRO A 300 16.13 -13.07 -7.77
N GLU A 301 16.69 -12.14 -8.55
CA GLU A 301 17.57 -11.09 -8.03
C GLU A 301 16.79 -10.10 -7.16
N PHE A 302 15.58 -9.70 -7.61
CA PHE A 302 14.70 -8.86 -6.82
C PHE A 302 14.29 -9.54 -5.51
N ILE A 303 13.91 -10.83 -5.57
CA ILE A 303 13.51 -11.62 -4.39
C ILE A 303 14.68 -11.71 -3.39
N ALA A 304 15.90 -11.99 -3.86
CA ALA A 304 17.08 -12.06 -3.02
C ALA A 304 17.39 -10.71 -2.35
N ASP A 305 17.29 -9.60 -3.09
CA ASP A 305 17.48 -8.25 -2.56
C ASP A 305 16.38 -7.86 -1.56
N ALA A 306 15.12 -8.24 -1.81
CA ALA A 306 14.01 -8.03 -0.88
C ALA A 306 14.24 -8.77 0.44
N GLN A 307 14.65 -10.04 0.38
CA GLN A 307 14.97 -10.85 1.56
C GLN A 307 16.15 -10.24 2.35
N LYS A 308 17.21 -9.82 1.66
CA LYS A 308 18.35 -9.14 2.27
C LYS A 308 17.96 -7.84 2.96
N ALA A 309 17.02 -7.09 2.37
CA ALA A 309 16.45 -5.88 2.95
C ALA A 309 15.36 -6.15 4.00
N ARG A 310 15.04 -7.43 4.27
CA ARG A 310 13.95 -7.88 5.17
C ARG A 310 12.59 -7.30 4.79
N LEU A 311 12.32 -7.17 3.50
CA LEU A 311 11.05 -6.72 2.96
C LEU A 311 10.21 -7.93 2.59
N ASP A 312 9.04 -8.05 3.23
CA ASP A 312 8.07 -9.08 2.87
C ASP A 312 7.36 -8.70 1.58
N MET A 313 7.11 -9.70 0.75
CA MET A 313 6.43 -9.53 -0.53
C MET A 313 5.12 -10.30 -0.51
N SER A 314 4.01 -9.58 -0.63
CA SER A 314 2.65 -10.13 -0.80
C SER A 314 1.88 -9.25 -1.79
N PRO A 315 2.33 -9.24 -3.08
CA PRO A 315 1.84 -8.27 -4.04
C PRO A 315 0.36 -8.50 -4.40
N LEU A 316 -0.32 -7.38 -4.75
CA LEU A 316 -1.55 -7.39 -5.52
C LEU A 316 -1.28 -6.74 -6.88
N THR A 317 -1.90 -7.30 -7.91
CA THR A 317 -1.91 -6.69 -9.25
C THR A 317 -2.74 -5.41 -9.25
N GLY A 318 -2.61 -4.60 -10.32
CA GLY A 318 -3.42 -3.40 -10.48
C GLY A 318 -4.92 -3.69 -10.48
N GLU A 319 -5.33 -4.78 -11.13
CA GLU A 319 -6.72 -5.23 -11.24
C GLU A 319 -7.30 -5.69 -9.88
N GLU A 320 -6.51 -6.39 -9.09
CA GLU A 320 -6.90 -6.80 -7.73
C GLU A 320 -7.04 -5.58 -6.83
N LEU A 321 -6.08 -4.65 -6.91
CA LEU A 321 -6.11 -3.40 -6.17
C LEU A 321 -7.33 -2.54 -6.52
N GLU A 322 -7.68 -2.42 -7.81
CA GLU A 322 -8.89 -1.72 -8.27
C GLU A 322 -10.17 -2.30 -7.66
N LYS A 323 -10.25 -3.64 -7.49
CA LYS A 323 -11.40 -4.29 -6.84
C LYS A 323 -11.50 -3.90 -5.36
N VAL A 324 -10.38 -3.85 -4.65
CA VAL A 324 -10.37 -3.42 -3.23
C VAL A 324 -10.79 -1.95 -3.11
N VAL A 325 -10.21 -1.08 -3.94
CA VAL A 325 -10.59 0.34 -4.00
C VAL A 325 -12.09 0.48 -4.28
N ALA A 326 -12.60 -0.23 -5.28
CA ALA A 326 -14.04 -0.19 -5.60
C ALA A 326 -14.93 -0.60 -4.42
N ARG A 327 -14.52 -1.57 -3.59
CA ARG A 327 -15.25 -1.92 -2.35
C ARG A 327 -15.23 -0.77 -1.35
N THR A 328 -14.09 -0.13 -1.14
CA THR A 328 -13.95 1.02 -0.23
C THR A 328 -14.92 2.15 -0.61
N TYR A 329 -15.09 2.44 -1.90
CA TYR A 329 -16.02 3.47 -2.37
C TYR A 329 -17.51 3.03 -2.41
N LYS A 330 -17.79 1.73 -2.23
CA LYS A 330 -19.14 1.16 -2.17
C LYS A 330 -19.58 0.82 -0.73
N LEU A 331 -18.86 1.28 0.28
CA LEU A 331 -19.23 1.07 1.67
C LEU A 331 -20.64 1.59 1.95
N GLU A 332 -21.40 0.82 2.72
CA GLU A 332 -22.76 1.19 3.15
C GLU A 332 -22.73 2.42 4.06
N LYS A 333 -23.75 3.29 3.93
CA LYS A 333 -23.87 4.49 4.75
C LYS A 333 -23.68 4.27 6.26
N PRO A 334 -24.29 3.25 6.89
CA PRO A 334 -24.10 3.00 8.33
C PRO A 334 -22.64 2.73 8.69
N ILE A 335 -21.91 2.01 7.83
CA ILE A 335 -20.47 1.71 8.03
C ILE A 335 -19.64 3.01 7.89
N ILE A 336 -19.94 3.83 6.89
CA ILE A 336 -19.28 5.13 6.70
C ILE A 336 -19.47 6.03 7.93
N GLU A 337 -20.70 6.17 8.42
CA GLU A 337 -20.98 7.01 9.59
C GLU A 337 -20.29 6.47 10.86
N LYS A 338 -20.26 5.16 11.04
CA LYS A 338 -19.55 4.53 12.16
C LYS A 338 -18.03 4.73 12.07
N LEU A 339 -17.45 4.58 10.88
CA LEU A 339 -16.03 4.86 10.67
C LEU A 339 -15.71 6.35 10.86
N LYS A 340 -16.58 7.27 10.43
CA LYS A 340 -16.42 8.70 10.73
C LYS A 340 -16.39 8.98 12.22
N GLU A 341 -17.27 8.34 13.00
CA GLU A 341 -17.30 8.47 14.47
C GLU A 341 -16.00 7.95 15.10
N ILE A 342 -15.54 6.78 14.66
CA ILE A 342 -14.35 6.11 15.19
C ILE A 342 -13.07 6.88 14.85
N LEU A 343 -12.95 7.38 13.61
CA LEU A 343 -11.73 7.95 13.06
C LEU A 343 -11.62 9.49 13.23
N LYS A 344 -12.55 10.09 13.93
CA LYS A 344 -12.45 11.51 14.36
C LYS A 344 -11.16 11.79 15.20
#